data_90cca01b377793deb8e685a058eba767
#
_entry.id   90cca01b377793deb8e685a058eba767
#
_cell.length_a   1.000
_cell.length_b   1.000
_cell.length_c   1.000
_cell.angle_alpha   90.00
_cell.angle_beta   90.00
_cell.angle_gamma   90.00
#
_symmetry.space_group_name_H-M   'P 1'
#
loop_
_entity.id
_entity.type
_entity.pdbx_description
1 polymer ?
#
loop_
_entity_poly.entity_id
_entity_poly.type
_entity_poly.pdbx_seq_one_letter_code
_entity_poly.pdbx_strand_id
1 'polypeptide(L)'
;TDKDFAYRLTNAAGEFDREATKAKIIELVEDAGYRKVNGIYQRTSDVTGKVLRLEFPFTLAGESINHPAYSTFEKAKGILEECGFKINIVNDPNALVKLAGGTLTVWAAAWSSTIDPDMYQVYHKKSTATSVNNWGYPWLLQNGSSEERAIIDDLSDLIEQGRATTDIERRKEIYAQALDKVMELCVELPTYQRKDMYIIDKTVVDINSLPKEITPYNGPLSEIWNLSLR
;
A
#
# COMPACT_ATOMS: atom_id res chain seq x y z
N THR A 1 -0.72 14.96 -2.27
CA THR A 1 -1.65 13.98 -1.70
C THR A 1 -3.02 14.30 -2.23
N ASP A 2 -3.56 13.39 -3.02
CA ASP A 2 -4.91 13.49 -3.53
C ASP A 2 -5.89 13.54 -2.36
N LYS A 3 -6.71 14.58 -2.30
CA LYS A 3 -7.73 14.73 -1.26
C LYS A 3 -8.82 13.66 -1.38
N ASP A 4 -8.96 13.12 -2.59
CA ASP A 4 -9.90 12.07 -2.94
C ASP A 4 -9.34 10.66 -2.77
N PHE A 5 -8.14 10.54 -2.20
CA PHE A 5 -7.58 9.24 -1.80
C PHE A 5 -8.37 8.68 -0.61
N ALA A 6 -9.27 7.91 -0.95
CA ALA A 6 -10.64 7.98 -0.64
C ALA A 6 -11.22 7.05 0.38
N TYR A 7 -10.54 6.36 1.21
CA TYR A 7 -11.23 5.54 2.24
C TYR A 7 -11.31 6.22 3.60
N ARG A 8 -10.93 7.49 3.68
CA ARG A 8 -11.03 8.25 4.90
C ARG A 8 -12.43 8.89 5.02
N LEU A 9 -13.26 8.34 5.87
CA LEU A 9 -14.51 8.99 6.24
C LEU A 9 -14.21 10.18 7.16
N THR A 10 -14.80 11.33 6.84
CA THR A 10 -14.63 12.57 7.59
C THR A 10 -15.99 13.09 8.04
N ASN A 11 -16.00 13.73 9.23
CA ASN A 11 -17.14 14.45 9.73
C ASN A 11 -17.35 15.80 8.99
N ALA A 12 -18.36 16.55 9.35
CA ALA A 12 -18.65 17.85 8.75
C ALA A 12 -17.53 18.90 8.91
N ALA A 13 -16.63 18.72 9.88
CA ALA A 13 -15.45 19.55 10.08
C ALA A 13 -14.23 19.09 9.25
N GLY A 14 -14.34 18.03 8.46
CA GLY A 14 -13.24 17.44 7.69
C GLY A 14 -12.26 16.60 8.52
N GLU A 15 -12.61 16.27 9.77
CA GLU A 15 -11.81 15.43 10.65
C GLU A 15 -12.18 13.96 10.48
N PHE A 16 -11.26 13.06 10.83
CA PHE A 16 -11.51 11.62 10.79
C PHE A 16 -12.72 11.22 11.64
N ASP A 17 -13.72 10.63 10.98
CA ASP A 17 -14.91 10.12 11.64
C ASP A 17 -14.74 8.64 12.01
N ARG A 18 -14.41 8.40 13.27
CA ARG A 18 -14.18 7.06 13.80
C ARG A 18 -15.45 6.20 13.79
N GLU A 19 -16.59 6.76 14.17
CA GLU A 19 -17.84 6.01 14.27
C GLU A 19 -18.41 5.67 12.90
N ALA A 20 -18.40 6.61 11.96
CA ALA A 20 -18.75 6.34 10.57
C ALA A 20 -17.83 5.27 9.94
N THR A 21 -16.52 5.33 10.25
CA THR A 21 -15.55 4.33 9.78
C THR A 21 -15.86 2.94 10.33
N LYS A 22 -16.17 2.81 11.62
CA LYS A 22 -16.55 1.54 12.24
C LYS A 22 -17.85 0.98 11.63
N ALA A 23 -18.85 1.84 11.45
CA ALA A 23 -20.11 1.45 10.82
C ALA A 23 -19.87 0.92 9.40
N LYS A 24 -19.02 1.60 8.61
CA LYS A 24 -18.68 1.16 7.26
C LYS A 24 -17.89 -0.14 7.22
N ILE A 25 -16.98 -0.36 8.16
CA ILE A 25 -16.26 -1.63 8.29
C ILE A 25 -17.24 -2.77 8.56
N ILE A 26 -18.17 -2.59 9.49
CA ILE A 26 -19.16 -3.60 9.84
C ILE A 26 -20.06 -3.91 8.63
N GLU A 27 -20.57 -2.88 7.95
CA GLU A 27 -21.36 -3.02 6.72
C GLU A 27 -20.62 -3.89 5.68
N LEU A 28 -19.37 -3.53 5.33
CA LEU A 28 -18.57 -4.26 4.34
C LEU A 28 -18.31 -5.72 4.74
N VAL A 29 -18.07 -5.96 6.02
CA VAL A 29 -17.85 -7.31 6.55
C VAL A 29 -19.12 -8.16 6.45
N GLU A 30 -20.28 -7.58 6.77
CA GLU A 30 -21.57 -8.26 6.69
C GLU A 30 -22.02 -8.49 5.24
N ASP A 31 -21.77 -7.53 4.36
CA ASP A 31 -22.00 -7.66 2.90
C ASP A 31 -21.13 -8.76 2.28
N ALA A 32 -19.89 -8.92 2.77
CA ALA A 32 -19.02 -10.03 2.39
C ALA A 32 -19.44 -11.40 2.97
N GLY A 33 -20.60 -11.47 3.61
CA GLY A 33 -21.19 -12.73 4.11
C GLY A 33 -20.66 -13.17 5.48
N TYR A 34 -19.85 -12.36 6.16
CA TYR A 34 -19.41 -12.69 7.51
C TYR A 34 -20.53 -12.47 8.54
N ARG A 35 -20.52 -13.28 9.59
CA ARG A 35 -21.43 -13.15 10.75
C ARG A 35 -20.63 -13.27 12.04
N LYS A 36 -21.05 -12.53 13.05
CA LYS A 36 -20.37 -12.51 14.36
C LYS A 36 -20.68 -13.77 15.18
N VAL A 37 -19.64 -14.52 15.55
CA VAL A 37 -19.73 -15.72 16.39
C VAL A 37 -18.72 -15.58 17.52
N ASN A 38 -19.20 -15.62 18.76
CA ASN A 38 -18.37 -15.42 19.95
C ASN A 38 -17.51 -14.13 19.89
N GLY A 39 -18.10 -13.05 19.39
CA GLY A 39 -17.47 -11.74 19.33
C GLY A 39 -16.59 -11.48 18.10
N ILE A 40 -16.28 -12.50 17.29
CA ILE A 40 -15.41 -12.39 16.12
C ILE A 40 -16.20 -12.72 14.85
N TYR A 41 -16.02 -11.95 13.77
CA TYR A 41 -16.65 -12.23 12.49
C TYR A 41 -16.01 -13.44 11.81
N GLN A 42 -16.86 -14.31 11.25
CA GLN A 42 -16.45 -15.48 10.49
C GLN A 42 -17.45 -15.80 9.37
N ARG A 43 -16.99 -16.50 8.34
CA ARG A 43 -17.83 -17.13 7.31
C ARG A 43 -17.21 -18.45 6.84
N THR A 44 -17.99 -19.28 6.17
CA THR A 44 -17.45 -20.44 5.46
C THR A 44 -17.04 -20.03 4.05
N SER A 45 -15.87 -20.43 3.60
CA SER A 45 -15.40 -20.19 2.23
C SER A 45 -16.17 -21.09 1.26
N ASP A 46 -16.77 -20.52 0.24
CA ASP A 46 -17.47 -21.25 -0.82
C ASP A 46 -16.51 -22.06 -1.69
N VAL A 47 -15.25 -21.64 -1.76
CA VAL A 47 -14.20 -22.31 -2.56
C VAL A 47 -13.58 -23.48 -1.81
N THR A 48 -13.26 -23.31 -0.52
CA THR A 48 -12.48 -24.29 0.24
C THR A 48 -13.29 -25.04 1.29
N GLY A 49 -14.51 -24.61 1.59
CA GLY A 49 -15.34 -25.12 2.68
C GLY A 49 -14.80 -24.84 4.09
N LYS A 50 -13.70 -24.11 4.21
CA LYS A 50 -13.08 -23.78 5.50
C LYS A 50 -13.74 -22.57 6.15
N VAL A 51 -13.78 -22.57 7.48
CA VAL A 51 -14.19 -21.39 8.23
C VAL A 51 -13.09 -20.34 8.19
N LEU A 52 -13.41 -19.18 7.65
CA LEU A 52 -12.56 -18.00 7.62
C LEU A 52 -12.97 -17.09 8.77
N ARG A 53 -12.04 -16.85 9.68
CA ARG A 53 -12.25 -15.94 10.82
C ARG A 53 -11.46 -14.66 10.60
N LEU A 54 -12.02 -13.52 10.99
CA LEU A 54 -11.29 -12.26 11.00
C LEU A 54 -10.36 -12.19 12.23
N GLU A 55 -9.48 -13.17 12.31
CA GLU A 55 -8.45 -13.36 13.33
C GLU A 55 -7.12 -13.65 12.64
N PHE A 56 -6.21 -12.67 12.63
CA PHE A 56 -4.94 -12.78 11.92
C PHE A 56 -3.89 -11.79 12.44
N PRO A 57 -2.59 -12.05 12.20
CA PRO A 57 -1.53 -11.14 12.58
C PRO A 57 -1.38 -9.95 11.62
N PHE A 58 -1.00 -8.81 12.16
CA PHE A 58 -0.32 -7.74 11.47
C PHE A 58 1.19 -7.90 11.68
N THR A 59 1.94 -8.13 10.60
CA THR A 59 3.35 -8.51 10.69
C THR A 59 4.27 -7.34 10.31
N LEU A 60 5.24 -7.08 11.19
CA LEU A 60 6.36 -6.16 10.97
C LEU A 60 7.64 -6.96 10.73
N ALA A 61 8.59 -6.42 10.00
CA ALA A 61 9.81 -7.11 9.58
C ALA A 61 11.03 -6.79 10.48
N GLY A 62 10.86 -6.79 11.79
CA GLY A 62 11.93 -6.54 12.76
C GLY A 62 12.14 -5.06 13.08
N GLU A 63 11.19 -4.20 12.74
CA GLU A 63 11.27 -2.77 13.02
C GLU A 63 11.15 -2.46 14.52
N SER A 64 11.75 -1.35 14.92
CA SER A 64 11.60 -0.80 16.27
C SER A 64 10.14 -0.43 16.56
N ILE A 65 9.73 -0.51 17.83
CA ILE A 65 8.43 -0.02 18.30
C ILE A 65 8.18 1.46 17.96
N ASN A 66 9.25 2.22 17.78
CA ASN A 66 9.18 3.64 17.36
C ASN A 66 9.01 3.82 15.85
N HIS A 67 8.98 2.73 15.07
CA HIS A 67 8.79 2.81 13.63
C HIS A 67 7.34 3.21 13.31
N PRO A 68 7.10 4.10 12.33
CA PRO A 68 5.74 4.56 11.99
C PRO A 68 4.76 3.45 11.65
N ALA A 69 5.22 2.35 11.06
CA ALA A 69 4.39 1.18 10.73
C ALA A 69 3.77 0.55 12.00
N TYR A 70 4.52 0.50 13.11
CA TYR A 70 4.00 -0.01 14.38
C TYR A 70 2.82 0.84 14.87
N SER A 71 3.00 2.16 14.91
CA SER A 71 1.92 3.09 15.30
C SER A 71 0.70 3.00 14.37
N THR A 72 0.91 2.77 13.07
CA THR A 72 -0.18 2.58 12.11
C THR A 72 -0.97 1.30 12.43
N PHE A 73 -0.28 0.20 12.69
CA PHE A 73 -0.90 -1.07 13.05
C PHE A 73 -1.64 -1.01 14.38
N GLU A 74 -1.08 -0.34 15.40
CA GLU A 74 -1.76 -0.15 16.70
C GLU A 74 -3.09 0.61 16.54
N LYS A 75 -3.10 1.67 15.75
CA LYS A 75 -4.33 2.44 15.47
C LYS A 75 -5.35 1.63 14.71
N ALA A 76 -4.93 0.92 13.67
CA ALA A 76 -5.81 0.06 12.87
C ALA A 76 -6.38 -1.09 13.71
N LYS A 77 -5.54 -1.77 14.49
CA LYS A 77 -5.94 -2.81 15.46
C LYS A 77 -7.04 -2.30 16.39
N GLY A 78 -6.83 -1.12 17.02
CA GLY A 78 -7.80 -0.57 17.97
C GLY A 78 -9.18 -0.31 17.36
N ILE A 79 -9.27 0.04 16.07
CA ILE A 79 -10.56 0.22 15.39
C ILE A 79 -11.15 -1.14 14.99
N LEU A 80 -10.35 -2.02 14.43
CA LEU A 80 -10.80 -3.31 13.91
C LEU A 80 -11.30 -4.23 15.03
N GLU A 81 -10.65 -4.24 16.20
CA GLU A 81 -11.08 -5.05 17.34
C GLU A 81 -12.45 -4.59 17.89
N GLU A 82 -12.74 -3.30 17.89
CA GLU A 82 -14.07 -2.79 18.21
C GLU A 82 -15.13 -3.25 17.18
N CYS A 83 -14.72 -3.46 15.94
CA CYS A 83 -15.59 -3.99 14.88
C CYS A 83 -15.76 -5.50 14.89
N GLY A 84 -15.07 -6.25 15.76
CA GLY A 84 -15.21 -7.71 15.86
C GLY A 84 -14.15 -8.51 15.08
N PHE A 85 -12.98 -7.91 14.89
CA PHE A 85 -11.76 -8.60 14.48
C PHE A 85 -10.95 -9.02 15.71
N LYS A 86 -9.97 -9.89 15.52
CA LYS A 86 -8.94 -10.18 16.50
C LYS A 86 -7.59 -10.06 15.84
N ILE A 87 -6.81 -9.06 16.23
CA ILE A 87 -5.55 -8.69 15.58
C ILE A 87 -4.40 -8.84 16.59
N ASN A 88 -3.35 -9.54 16.17
CA ASN A 88 -2.09 -9.61 16.90
C ASN A 88 -1.01 -8.88 16.09
N ILE A 89 -0.31 -7.92 16.70
CA ILE A 89 0.86 -7.33 16.07
C ILE A 89 2.06 -8.23 16.38
N VAL A 90 2.71 -8.71 15.31
CA VAL A 90 3.86 -9.60 15.39
C VAL A 90 5.06 -8.91 14.74
N ASN A 91 6.12 -8.71 15.50
CA ASN A 91 7.37 -8.20 14.97
C ASN A 91 8.31 -9.39 14.71
N ASP A 92 8.41 -9.81 13.45
CA ASP A 92 9.12 -11.01 13.04
C ASP A 92 10.37 -10.68 12.21
N PRO A 93 11.58 -10.94 12.73
CA PRO A 93 12.81 -10.68 11.96
C PRO A 93 12.92 -11.52 10.68
N ASN A 94 12.14 -12.60 10.57
CA ASN A 94 12.09 -13.45 9.38
C ASN A 94 10.90 -13.11 8.45
N ALA A 95 10.21 -11.99 8.68
CA ALA A 95 9.03 -11.62 7.91
C ALA A 95 9.29 -11.55 6.40
N LEU A 96 10.46 -11.06 5.95
CA LEU A 96 10.79 -10.99 4.53
C LEU A 96 10.90 -12.38 3.88
N VAL A 97 11.39 -13.39 4.60
CA VAL A 97 11.44 -14.77 4.12
C VAL A 97 10.03 -15.35 4.02
N LYS A 98 9.19 -15.09 5.03
CA LYS A 98 7.78 -15.50 5.03
C LYS A 98 6.98 -14.80 3.95
N LEU A 99 7.27 -13.51 3.71
CA LEU A 99 6.69 -12.74 2.62
C LEU A 99 7.04 -13.38 1.27
N ALA A 100 8.31 -13.69 1.03
CA ALA A 100 8.75 -14.38 -0.18
C ALA A 100 8.05 -15.74 -0.38
N GLY A 101 7.71 -16.41 0.71
CA GLY A 101 6.95 -17.67 0.72
C GLY A 101 5.43 -17.51 0.62
N GLY A 102 4.89 -16.29 0.55
CA GLY A 102 3.45 -16.04 0.47
C GLY A 102 2.65 -16.46 1.71
N THR A 103 3.28 -16.43 2.89
CA THR A 103 2.67 -16.96 4.14
C THR A 103 2.18 -15.86 5.11
N LEU A 104 2.30 -14.59 4.74
CA LEU A 104 1.82 -13.47 5.55
C LEU A 104 0.43 -13.04 5.08
N THR A 105 -0.43 -12.71 6.04
CA THR A 105 -1.79 -12.21 5.76
C THR A 105 -1.80 -10.69 5.59
N VAL A 106 -1.34 -9.97 6.60
CA VAL A 106 -1.19 -8.50 6.57
C VAL A 106 0.21 -8.15 7.05
N TRP A 107 0.89 -7.30 6.30
CA TRP A 107 2.27 -6.96 6.57
C TRP A 107 2.59 -5.53 6.15
N ALA A 108 3.60 -4.95 6.77
CA ALA A 108 4.14 -3.65 6.39
C ALA A 108 5.50 -3.83 5.73
N ALA A 109 5.69 -3.13 4.61
CA ALA A 109 6.99 -3.04 3.94
C ALA A 109 7.17 -1.65 3.34
N ALA A 110 8.39 -1.36 2.90
CA ALA A 110 8.73 -0.14 2.19
C ALA A 110 9.25 -0.48 0.79
N TRP A 111 8.83 0.33 -0.18
CA TRP A 111 9.35 0.27 -1.54
C TRP A 111 10.46 1.28 -1.73
N SER A 112 11.48 0.88 -2.49
CA SER A 112 12.41 1.81 -3.11
C SER A 112 11.96 2.04 -4.55
N SER A 113 11.64 3.28 -4.88
CA SER A 113 11.25 3.64 -6.24
C SER A 113 12.45 3.72 -7.18
N THR A 114 12.21 3.48 -8.45
CA THR A 114 13.14 3.72 -9.56
C THR A 114 12.82 5.06 -10.24
N ILE A 115 13.74 5.56 -11.07
CA ILE A 115 13.50 6.80 -11.83
C ILE A 115 12.31 6.62 -12.79
N ASP A 116 12.23 5.47 -13.45
CA ASP A 116 11.09 5.14 -14.29
C ASP A 116 9.94 4.58 -13.43
N PRO A 117 8.72 5.14 -13.54
CA PRO A 117 7.57 4.70 -12.76
C PRO A 117 6.90 3.43 -13.32
N ASP A 118 7.65 2.54 -13.98
CA ASP A 118 7.11 1.30 -14.55
C ASP A 118 6.49 0.40 -13.47
N MET A 119 5.22 0.10 -13.62
CA MET A 119 4.45 -0.71 -12.67
C MET A 119 4.53 -2.23 -12.96
N TYR A 120 5.21 -2.65 -14.03
CA TYR A 120 5.19 -4.05 -14.48
C TYR A 120 5.70 -5.03 -13.43
N GLN A 121 6.86 -4.73 -12.87
CA GLN A 121 7.50 -5.64 -11.92
C GLN A 121 6.62 -5.92 -10.69
N VAL A 122 5.91 -4.90 -10.22
CA VAL A 122 5.16 -4.97 -8.96
C VAL A 122 3.75 -5.50 -9.16
N TYR A 123 3.07 -5.12 -10.26
CA TYR A 123 1.62 -5.32 -10.39
C TYR A 123 1.18 -6.08 -11.63
N HIS A 124 2.05 -6.37 -12.60
CA HIS A 124 1.60 -7.06 -13.82
C HIS A 124 1.45 -8.56 -13.57
N LYS A 125 0.32 -9.15 -14.00
CA LYS A 125 -0.01 -10.59 -13.79
C LYS A 125 1.04 -11.58 -14.31
N LYS A 126 1.87 -11.21 -15.28
CA LYS A 126 2.96 -12.04 -15.83
C LYS A 126 4.31 -11.76 -15.19
N SER A 127 4.39 -10.84 -14.23
CA SER A 127 5.65 -10.59 -13.51
C SER A 127 6.02 -11.82 -12.69
N THR A 128 7.32 -12.11 -12.64
CA THR A 128 7.89 -13.18 -11.80
C THR A 128 8.35 -12.66 -10.44
N ALA A 129 8.11 -11.38 -10.14
CA ALA A 129 8.46 -10.81 -8.85
C ALA A 129 7.62 -11.40 -7.71
N THR A 130 8.21 -11.50 -6.55
CA THR A 130 7.57 -12.03 -5.34
C THR A 130 6.29 -11.27 -4.96
N SER A 131 6.22 -9.96 -5.27
CA SER A 131 5.05 -9.13 -5.03
C SER A 131 3.76 -9.70 -5.64
N VAL A 132 3.82 -10.17 -6.87
CA VAL A 132 2.64 -10.70 -7.59
C VAL A 132 2.06 -11.95 -6.89
N ASN A 133 2.93 -12.80 -6.34
CA ASN A 133 2.49 -13.93 -5.52
C ASN A 133 1.88 -13.46 -4.19
N ASN A 134 2.44 -12.42 -3.59
CA ASN A 134 1.97 -11.87 -2.32
C ASN A 134 0.64 -11.13 -2.44
N TRP A 135 0.36 -10.55 -3.62
CA TRP A 135 -0.96 -10.01 -3.95
C TRP A 135 -2.02 -11.09 -4.15
N GLY A 136 -1.62 -12.38 -4.19
CA GLY A 136 -2.52 -13.51 -4.37
C GLY A 136 -2.99 -13.71 -5.82
N TYR A 137 -2.37 -13.08 -6.80
CA TYR A 137 -2.79 -13.16 -8.21
C TYR A 137 -2.89 -14.59 -8.74
N PRO A 138 -1.92 -15.50 -8.49
CA PRO A 138 -2.04 -16.88 -8.97
C PRO A 138 -3.30 -17.58 -8.46
N TRP A 139 -3.70 -17.31 -7.24
CA TRP A 139 -4.92 -17.86 -6.66
C TRP A 139 -6.18 -17.16 -7.19
N LEU A 140 -6.18 -15.83 -7.27
CA LEU A 140 -7.30 -15.04 -7.76
C LEU A 140 -7.62 -15.35 -9.23
N LEU A 141 -6.60 -15.50 -10.07
CA LEU A 141 -6.78 -15.84 -11.48
C LEU A 141 -7.41 -17.23 -11.69
N GLN A 142 -7.24 -18.15 -10.73
CA GLN A 142 -7.82 -19.49 -10.78
C GLN A 142 -9.18 -19.59 -10.09
N ASN A 143 -9.36 -18.91 -8.95
CA ASN A 143 -10.46 -19.13 -8.02
C ASN A 143 -11.27 -17.86 -7.72
N GLY A 144 -10.80 -16.69 -8.11
CA GLY A 144 -11.47 -15.41 -7.91
C GLY A 144 -12.74 -15.30 -8.76
N SER A 145 -13.56 -14.29 -8.45
CA SER A 145 -14.72 -13.92 -9.25
C SER A 145 -14.31 -13.48 -10.66
N SER A 146 -15.28 -13.43 -11.58
CA SER A 146 -15.05 -12.85 -12.91
C SER A 146 -14.62 -11.38 -12.84
N GLU A 147 -15.14 -10.66 -11.85
CA GLU A 147 -14.83 -9.25 -11.60
C GLU A 147 -13.38 -9.07 -11.14
N GLU A 148 -12.93 -9.81 -10.12
CA GLU A 148 -11.54 -9.77 -9.65
C GLU A 148 -10.54 -10.10 -10.76
N ARG A 149 -10.84 -11.12 -11.58
CA ARG A 149 -10.01 -11.46 -12.74
C ARG A 149 -9.97 -10.34 -13.77
N ALA A 150 -11.12 -9.72 -14.07
CA ALA A 150 -11.19 -8.60 -15.00
C ALA A 150 -10.36 -7.40 -14.54
N ILE A 151 -10.39 -7.07 -13.24
CA ILE A 151 -9.58 -5.98 -12.68
C ILE A 151 -8.08 -6.27 -12.86
N ILE A 152 -7.63 -7.50 -12.62
CA ILE A 152 -6.22 -7.89 -12.82
C ILE A 152 -5.82 -7.82 -14.31
N ASP A 153 -6.72 -8.21 -15.20
CA ASP A 153 -6.51 -8.13 -16.63
C ASP A 153 -6.42 -6.69 -17.12
N ASP A 154 -7.39 -5.84 -16.74
CA ASP A 154 -7.42 -4.40 -17.05
C ASP A 154 -6.17 -3.69 -16.53
N LEU A 155 -5.77 -3.96 -15.27
CA LEU A 155 -4.55 -3.41 -14.70
C LEU A 155 -3.32 -3.79 -15.52
N SER A 156 -3.22 -5.06 -15.90
CA SER A 156 -2.09 -5.54 -16.70
C SER A 156 -2.04 -4.89 -18.09
N ASP A 157 -3.19 -4.72 -18.72
CA ASP A 157 -3.31 -4.07 -20.03
C ASP A 157 -2.97 -2.57 -19.96
N LEU A 158 -3.38 -1.87 -18.90
CA LEU A 158 -2.98 -0.47 -18.64
C LEU A 158 -1.48 -0.34 -18.44
N ILE A 159 -0.86 -1.27 -17.71
CA ILE A 159 0.60 -1.29 -17.52
C ILE A 159 1.32 -1.44 -18.87
N GLU A 160 0.89 -2.37 -19.72
CA GLU A 160 1.48 -2.54 -21.06
C GLU A 160 1.30 -1.28 -21.94
N GLN A 161 0.15 -0.63 -21.89
CA GLN A 161 -0.08 0.62 -22.59
C GLN A 161 0.84 1.74 -22.07
N GLY A 162 1.02 1.86 -20.75
CA GLY A 162 1.91 2.86 -20.14
C GLY A 162 3.38 2.64 -20.52
N ARG A 163 3.80 1.39 -20.71
CA ARG A 163 5.15 1.02 -21.18
C ARG A 163 5.34 1.29 -22.66
N ALA A 164 4.28 1.18 -23.45
CA ALA A 164 4.35 1.35 -24.90
C ALA A 164 4.38 2.81 -25.37
N THR A 165 4.01 3.77 -24.51
CA THR A 165 3.97 5.21 -24.88
C THR A 165 5.20 5.96 -24.38
N THR A 166 5.71 6.86 -25.23
CA THR A 166 6.75 7.85 -24.87
C THR A 166 6.17 9.23 -24.53
N ASP A 167 4.88 9.43 -24.75
CA ASP A 167 4.16 10.63 -24.34
C ASP A 167 3.96 10.63 -22.82
N ILE A 168 4.62 11.56 -22.15
CA ILE A 168 4.64 11.64 -20.68
C ILE A 168 3.24 11.93 -20.11
N GLU A 169 2.48 12.83 -20.72
CA GLU A 169 1.14 13.19 -20.21
C GLU A 169 0.17 12.01 -20.41
N ARG A 170 0.22 11.39 -21.57
CA ARG A 170 -0.57 10.17 -21.81
C ARG A 170 -0.19 9.04 -20.85
N ARG A 171 1.09 8.87 -20.56
CA ARG A 171 1.58 7.87 -19.60
C ARG A 171 1.06 8.14 -18.18
N LYS A 172 1.03 9.40 -17.74
CA LYS A 172 0.45 9.79 -16.46
C LYS A 172 -1.04 9.41 -16.35
N GLU A 173 -1.82 9.72 -17.40
CA GLU A 173 -3.24 9.36 -17.44
C GLU A 173 -3.45 7.84 -17.33
N ILE A 174 -2.67 7.05 -18.07
CA ILE A 174 -2.75 5.59 -18.05
C ILE A 174 -2.39 5.05 -16.66
N TYR A 175 -1.30 5.53 -16.07
CA TYR A 175 -0.88 5.06 -14.75
C TYR A 175 -1.80 5.53 -13.62
N ALA A 176 -2.47 6.67 -13.76
CA ALA A 176 -3.54 7.04 -12.83
C ALA A 176 -4.67 6.01 -12.83
N GLN A 177 -5.14 5.60 -14.02
CA GLN A 177 -6.15 4.54 -14.14
C GLN A 177 -5.64 3.18 -13.61
N ALA A 178 -4.37 2.85 -13.82
CA ALA A 178 -3.77 1.63 -13.28
C ALA A 178 -3.72 1.66 -11.73
N LEU A 179 -3.41 2.80 -11.13
CA LEU A 179 -3.44 2.97 -9.67
C LEU A 179 -4.86 2.82 -9.10
N ASP A 180 -5.89 3.29 -9.80
CA ASP A 180 -7.29 3.05 -9.41
C ASP A 180 -7.59 1.55 -9.34
N LYS A 181 -7.08 0.76 -10.30
CA LYS A 181 -7.24 -0.71 -10.30
C LYS A 181 -6.47 -1.38 -9.15
N VAL A 182 -5.29 -0.90 -8.79
CA VAL A 182 -4.56 -1.37 -7.60
C VAL A 182 -5.37 -1.12 -6.34
N MET A 183 -6.00 0.05 -6.23
CA MET A 183 -6.84 0.39 -5.08
C MET A 183 -8.13 -0.44 -5.05
N GLU A 184 -8.74 -0.70 -6.21
CA GLU A 184 -9.93 -1.55 -6.33
C GLU A 184 -9.66 -3.00 -5.89
N LEU A 185 -8.48 -3.54 -6.20
CA LEU A 185 -8.02 -4.86 -5.73
C LEU A 185 -7.70 -4.91 -4.24
N CYS A 186 -7.49 -3.78 -3.59
CA CYS A 186 -7.10 -3.68 -2.18
C CYS A 186 -5.87 -4.51 -1.77
N VAL A 187 -4.95 -4.76 -2.71
CA VAL A 187 -3.75 -5.57 -2.46
C VAL A 187 -2.66 -4.81 -1.72
N GLU A 188 -2.69 -3.50 -1.80
CA GLU A 188 -1.76 -2.59 -1.13
C GLU A 188 -2.47 -1.34 -0.65
N LEU A 189 -2.13 -0.87 0.54
CA LEU A 189 -2.59 0.38 1.09
C LEU A 189 -1.40 1.30 1.36
N PRO A 190 -1.18 2.34 0.54
CA PRO A 190 -0.14 3.34 0.80
C PRO A 190 -0.43 4.08 2.10
N THR A 191 0.53 4.11 3.02
CA THR A 191 0.35 4.71 4.35
C THR A 191 1.08 6.04 4.50
N TYR A 192 2.36 6.09 4.15
CA TYR A 192 3.15 7.32 4.21
C TYR A 192 4.38 7.21 3.30
N GLN A 193 4.90 8.36 2.91
CA GLN A 193 6.18 8.48 2.23
C GLN A 193 7.16 9.23 3.14
N ARG A 194 8.37 8.73 3.27
CA ARG A 194 9.46 9.44 3.95
C ARG A 194 9.85 10.67 3.13
N LYS A 195 10.15 11.75 3.84
CA LYS A 195 10.79 12.92 3.23
C LYS A 195 12.25 12.91 3.64
N ASP A 196 13.15 13.05 2.69
CA ASP A 196 14.53 13.33 2.98
C ASP A 196 14.66 14.75 3.54
N MET A 197 15.50 14.90 4.54
CA MET A 197 15.77 16.17 5.16
C MET A 197 17.28 16.46 5.05
N TYR A 198 17.60 17.59 4.50
CA TYR A 198 18.96 18.07 4.37
C TYR A 198 19.18 19.28 5.27
N ILE A 199 20.21 19.25 6.09
CA ILE A 199 20.62 20.36 6.95
C ILE A 199 21.86 20.97 6.32
N ILE A 200 21.78 22.25 5.97
CA ILE A 200 22.85 22.98 5.26
C ILE A 200 23.15 24.24 6.05
N ASP A 201 24.45 24.45 6.32
CA ASP A 201 24.92 25.72 6.91
C ASP A 201 24.94 26.81 5.84
N LYS A 202 23.95 27.68 5.89
CA LYS A 202 23.81 28.81 4.97
C LYS A 202 24.88 29.92 5.13
N THR A 203 25.71 29.83 6.16
CA THR A 203 26.86 30.74 6.31
C THR A 203 28.07 30.26 5.53
N VAL A 204 28.09 28.99 5.18
CA VAL A 204 29.16 28.33 4.42
C VAL A 204 28.78 28.12 2.95
N VAL A 205 27.54 27.67 2.71
CA VAL A 205 27.05 27.36 1.36
C VAL A 205 26.10 28.45 0.90
N ASP A 206 26.28 28.93 -0.33
CA ASP A 206 25.25 29.76 -0.96
C ASP A 206 24.04 28.91 -1.35
N ILE A 207 22.94 29.07 -0.63
CA ILE A 207 21.71 28.32 -0.85
C ILE A 207 21.10 28.53 -2.24
N ASN A 208 21.43 29.63 -2.94
CA ASN A 208 20.97 29.89 -4.30
C ASN A 208 21.72 29.05 -5.35
N SER A 209 22.85 28.45 -4.95
CA SER A 209 23.60 27.53 -5.80
C SER A 209 23.16 26.08 -5.71
N LEU A 210 22.20 25.78 -4.81
CA LEU A 210 21.62 24.44 -4.70
C LEU A 210 20.73 24.13 -5.92
N PRO A 211 20.55 22.84 -6.30
CA PRO A 211 19.59 22.44 -7.31
C PRO A 211 18.19 23.02 -7.01
N LYS A 212 17.52 23.51 -8.05
CA LYS A 212 16.15 24.08 -7.90
C LYS A 212 15.13 23.04 -7.49
N GLU A 213 15.35 21.80 -7.93
CA GLU A 213 14.50 20.68 -7.61
C GLU A 213 15.33 19.57 -6.96
N ILE A 214 15.05 19.30 -5.71
CA ILE A 214 15.65 18.19 -4.97
C ILE A 214 14.64 17.06 -4.93
N THR A 215 15.05 15.89 -5.44
CA THR A 215 14.25 14.67 -5.50
C THR A 215 15.03 13.52 -4.85
N PRO A 216 14.45 12.36 -4.61
CA PRO A 216 15.20 11.17 -4.19
C PRO A 216 16.33 10.76 -5.14
N TYR A 217 16.29 11.23 -6.40
CA TYR A 217 17.27 10.93 -7.45
C TYR A 217 18.21 12.09 -7.76
N ASN A 218 17.87 13.29 -7.31
CA ASN A 218 18.66 14.50 -7.47
C ASN A 218 18.80 15.19 -6.12
N GLY A 219 19.79 14.75 -5.34
CA GLY A 219 20.08 15.32 -4.02
C GLY A 219 20.82 16.67 -4.11
N PRO A 220 21.01 17.36 -2.99
CA PRO A 220 21.67 18.68 -2.96
C PRO A 220 23.12 18.65 -3.45
N LEU A 221 23.77 17.49 -3.44
CA LEU A 221 25.14 17.34 -3.91
C LEU A 221 25.26 16.68 -5.30
N SER A 222 24.14 16.39 -5.95
CA SER A 222 24.17 15.75 -7.29
C SER A 222 24.83 16.63 -8.35
N GLU A 223 24.75 17.95 -8.17
CA GLU A 223 25.36 18.96 -9.04
C GLU A 223 26.43 19.76 -8.26
N ILE A 224 27.33 19.04 -7.57
CA ILE A 224 28.34 19.66 -6.69
C ILE A 224 29.19 20.72 -7.38
N TRP A 225 29.40 20.59 -8.69
CA TRP A 225 30.15 21.58 -9.51
C TRP A 225 29.43 22.93 -9.65
N ASN A 226 28.14 22.99 -9.35
CA ASN A 226 27.35 24.23 -9.36
C ASN A 226 27.27 24.89 -7.97
N LEU A 227 27.73 24.19 -6.92
CA LEU A 227 27.71 24.74 -5.57
C LEU A 227 28.79 25.79 -5.39
N SER A 228 28.44 26.89 -4.75
CA SER A 228 29.35 27.93 -4.35
C SER A 228 29.39 28.09 -2.83
N LEU A 229 30.58 28.38 -2.32
CA LEU A 229 30.77 28.76 -0.93
C LEU A 229 30.62 30.29 -0.82
N ARG A 230 30.20 30.72 0.35
CA ARG A 230 30.15 32.15 0.72
C ARG A 230 31.48 32.65 1.22
#